data_5c0d96c8a3bb783272f19cee82b2af47
#
_entry.id   5c0d96c8a3bb783272f19cee82b2af47
#
_cell.length_a   1.000
_cell.length_b   1.000
_cell.length_c   1.000
_cell.angle_alpha   90.00
_cell.angle_beta   90.00
_cell.angle_gamma   90.00
#
_symmetry.space_group_name_H-M   'P 1'
#
loop_
_entity.id
_entity.type
_entity.pdbx_description
1 polymer ?
#
loop_
_entity_poly.entity_id
_entity_poly.type
_entity_poly.pdbx_seq_one_letter_code
_entity_poly.pdbx_strand_id
1 'polypeptide(L)'
;MTQQKGIWKKKLILLIGGGLAFWATSIAISLLPIAADYRVTRWSAQTVWIGSLPAGMIIGFIVSFSLLRFFGKIPSKNPILKSLTLSLIALIIGTILLEAPASFGTSDALYYFLFGTMLNVPRFLFVGVVIGYLYKRLYKGVNPAVIASESARTELNKIK
;
A
#
# COMPACT_ATOMS: atom_id res chain seq x y z
N MET A 1 21.87 20.56 7.06
CA MET A 1 21.33 19.39 7.79
C MET A 1 19.81 19.43 8.05
N THR A 2 19.15 20.57 8.14
CA THR A 2 17.71 20.71 8.44
C THR A 2 16.76 20.24 7.32
N GLN A 3 17.12 20.42 6.06
CA GLN A 3 16.26 20.08 4.91
C GLN A 3 16.06 18.56 4.75
N GLN A 4 17.11 17.78 4.97
CA GLN A 4 17.09 16.31 4.89
C GLN A 4 16.17 15.67 5.95
N LYS A 5 16.15 16.22 7.18
CA LYS A 5 15.22 15.77 8.24
C LYS A 5 13.73 15.98 7.86
N GLY A 6 13.43 17.04 7.10
CA GLY A 6 12.06 17.32 6.64
C GLY A 6 11.55 16.28 5.63
N ILE A 7 12.40 15.81 4.72
CA ILE A 7 12.04 14.82 3.70
C ILE A 7 11.78 13.45 4.32
N TRP A 8 12.59 13.03 5.27
CA TRP A 8 12.39 11.76 5.99
C TRP A 8 11.07 11.72 6.76
N LYS A 9 10.72 12.81 7.44
CA LYS A 9 9.42 12.91 8.14
C LYS A 9 8.25 12.74 7.17
N LYS A 10 8.30 13.37 5.99
CA LYS A 10 7.24 13.24 4.97
C LYS A 10 7.11 11.80 4.46
N LYS A 11 8.23 11.13 4.19
CA LYS A 11 8.25 9.71 3.78
C LYS A 11 7.63 8.81 4.86
N LEU A 12 7.99 9.03 6.12
CA LEU A 12 7.47 8.28 7.25
C LEU A 12 5.96 8.47 7.43
N ILE A 13 5.46 9.71 7.28
CA ILE A 13 4.01 10.00 7.35
C ILE A 13 3.25 9.27 6.25
N LEU A 14 3.77 9.21 5.02
CA LEU A 14 3.16 8.46 3.92
C LEU A 14 3.09 6.95 4.24
N LEU A 15 4.20 6.39 4.73
CA LEU A 15 4.30 4.97 5.10
C LEU A 15 3.30 4.63 6.21
N ILE A 16 3.33 5.36 7.32
CA ILE A 16 2.45 5.11 8.46
C ILE A 16 0.99 5.33 8.06
N GLY A 17 0.69 6.40 7.33
CA GLY A 17 -0.66 6.68 6.86
C GLY A 17 -1.21 5.58 5.96
N GLY A 18 -0.41 5.06 5.03
CA GLY A 18 -0.78 3.93 4.18
C GLY A 18 -0.96 2.64 4.99
N GLY A 19 -0.06 2.36 5.93
CA GLY A 19 -0.15 1.18 6.79
C GLY A 19 -1.38 1.19 7.68
N LEU A 20 -1.67 2.31 8.32
CA LEU A 20 -2.87 2.49 9.15
C LEU A 20 -4.16 2.42 8.32
N ALA A 21 -4.16 2.96 7.09
CA ALA A 21 -5.29 2.86 6.18
C ALA A 21 -5.59 1.40 5.84
N PHE A 22 -4.58 0.59 5.52
CA PHE A 22 -4.73 -0.83 5.27
C PHE A 22 -5.26 -1.57 6.49
N TRP A 23 -4.67 -1.32 7.65
CA TRP A 23 -5.07 -1.94 8.91
C TRP A 23 -6.52 -1.62 9.29
N ALA A 24 -6.90 -0.34 9.28
CA ALA A 24 -8.26 0.10 9.59
C ALA A 24 -9.29 -0.53 8.63
N THR A 25 -8.99 -0.56 7.33
CA THR A 25 -9.86 -1.20 6.34
C THR A 25 -9.94 -2.72 6.55
N SER A 26 -8.84 -3.35 6.94
CA SER A 26 -8.82 -4.80 7.26
C SER A 26 -9.71 -5.13 8.45
N ILE A 27 -9.69 -4.29 9.50
CA ILE A 27 -10.62 -4.44 10.63
C ILE A 27 -12.06 -4.26 10.17
N ALA A 28 -12.36 -3.18 9.45
CA ALA A 28 -13.71 -2.89 8.96
C ALA A 28 -14.27 -4.05 8.11
N ILE A 29 -13.48 -4.58 7.18
CA ILE A 29 -13.86 -5.73 6.35
C ILE A 29 -14.05 -6.97 7.22
N SER A 30 -13.21 -7.18 8.22
CA SER A 30 -13.30 -8.34 9.11
C SER A 30 -14.58 -8.37 9.94
N LEU A 31 -15.25 -7.25 10.12
CA LEU A 31 -16.52 -7.14 10.83
C LEU A 31 -17.73 -7.42 9.93
N LEU A 32 -17.54 -7.51 8.61
CA LEU A 32 -18.62 -7.82 7.69
C LEU A 32 -19.03 -9.30 7.82
N PRO A 33 -20.37 -9.63 7.82
CA PRO A 33 -20.84 -11.01 7.87
C PRO A 33 -20.25 -11.89 6.78
N ILE A 34 -20.16 -11.37 5.56
CA ILE A 34 -19.59 -12.10 4.41
C ILE A 34 -18.11 -12.49 4.61
N ALA A 35 -17.35 -11.72 5.39
CA ALA A 35 -15.99 -12.06 5.73
C ALA A 35 -15.89 -13.08 6.88
N ALA A 36 -16.99 -13.30 7.62
CA ALA A 36 -17.00 -14.26 8.72
C ALA A 36 -16.84 -15.69 8.22
N ASP A 37 -17.57 -16.07 7.17
CA ASP A 37 -17.52 -17.41 6.58
C ASP A 37 -16.13 -17.72 6.01
N TYR A 38 -15.50 -16.74 5.36
CA TYR A 38 -14.14 -16.86 4.85
C TYR A 38 -13.10 -17.00 5.99
N ARG A 39 -13.32 -16.33 7.13
CA ARG A 39 -12.42 -16.39 8.29
C ARG A 39 -12.45 -17.75 9.00
N VAL A 40 -13.64 -18.30 9.21
CA VAL A 40 -13.82 -19.58 9.94
C VAL A 40 -12.95 -20.69 9.34
N THR A 41 -12.75 -20.67 8.03
CA THR A 41 -11.96 -21.68 7.33
C THR A 41 -10.46 -21.41 7.30
N ARG A 42 -10.00 -20.17 7.58
CA ARG A 42 -8.58 -19.80 7.36
C ARG A 42 -7.90 -19.08 8.52
N TRP A 43 -8.53 -18.04 9.08
CA TRP A 43 -7.85 -17.15 10.02
C TRP A 43 -8.79 -16.67 11.12
N SER A 44 -8.39 -16.73 12.38
CA SER A 44 -9.15 -16.10 13.45
C SER A 44 -9.20 -14.57 13.28
N ALA A 45 -10.24 -13.93 13.81
CA ALA A 45 -10.34 -12.46 13.77
C ALA A 45 -9.13 -11.78 14.39
N GLN A 46 -8.61 -12.32 15.50
CA GLN A 46 -7.40 -11.80 16.16
C GLN A 46 -6.16 -11.90 15.26
N THR A 47 -5.99 -13.02 14.55
CA THR A 47 -4.88 -13.20 13.59
C THR A 47 -4.94 -12.16 12.47
N VAL A 48 -6.16 -11.88 11.95
CA VAL A 48 -6.35 -10.84 10.94
C VAL A 48 -6.00 -9.44 11.50
N TRP A 49 -6.42 -9.12 12.70
CA TRP A 49 -6.18 -7.80 13.29
C TRP A 49 -4.70 -7.56 13.58
N ILE A 50 -4.03 -8.55 14.19
CA ILE A 50 -2.60 -8.44 14.52
C ILE A 50 -1.75 -8.51 13.25
N GLY A 51 -2.03 -9.47 12.37
CA GLY A 51 -1.24 -9.69 11.14
C GLY A 51 -1.42 -8.61 10.08
N SER A 52 -2.58 -7.94 10.02
CA SER A 52 -2.82 -6.88 9.03
C SER A 52 -2.06 -5.59 9.33
N LEU A 53 -1.60 -5.36 10.57
CA LEU A 53 -0.80 -4.18 10.89
C LEU A 53 0.60 -4.24 10.23
N PRO A 54 1.44 -5.27 10.45
CA PRO A 54 2.73 -5.37 9.78
C PRO A 54 2.58 -5.51 8.26
N ALA A 55 1.60 -6.28 7.78
CA ALA A 55 1.31 -6.37 6.35
C ALA A 55 0.96 -5.00 5.75
N GLY A 56 0.12 -4.22 6.43
CA GLY A 56 -0.23 -2.87 6.03
C GLY A 56 0.97 -1.93 5.99
N MET A 57 1.89 -2.04 6.95
CA MET A 57 3.13 -1.24 6.96
C MET A 57 4.02 -1.58 5.76
N ILE A 58 4.14 -2.85 5.40
CA ILE A 58 4.89 -3.28 4.21
C ILE A 58 4.23 -2.74 2.94
N ILE A 59 2.91 -2.88 2.80
CA ILE A 59 2.16 -2.38 1.64
C ILE A 59 2.25 -0.86 1.57
N GLY A 60 2.03 -0.16 2.68
CA GLY A 60 2.18 1.29 2.77
C GLY A 60 3.58 1.76 2.36
N PHE A 61 4.63 1.02 2.76
CA PHE A 61 6.00 1.28 2.34
C PHE A 61 6.18 1.11 0.83
N ILE A 62 5.75 -0.03 0.28
CA ILE A 62 5.89 -0.34 -1.15
C ILE A 62 5.18 0.72 -2.00
N VAL A 63 3.92 1.05 -1.69
CA VAL A 63 3.13 2.03 -2.46
C VAL A 63 3.72 3.44 -2.32
N SER A 64 4.12 3.85 -1.10
CA SER A 64 4.72 5.17 -0.85
C SER A 64 6.07 5.31 -1.53
N PHE A 65 6.93 4.30 -1.43
CA PHE A 65 8.23 4.28 -2.09
C PHE A 65 8.10 4.31 -3.61
N SER A 66 7.20 3.48 -4.15
CA SER A 66 6.91 3.45 -5.59
C SER A 66 6.37 4.79 -6.08
N LEU A 67 5.47 5.42 -5.33
CA LEU A 67 4.95 6.75 -5.66
C LEU A 67 6.07 7.79 -5.75
N LEU A 68 6.96 7.81 -4.76
CA LEU A 68 8.10 8.74 -4.75
C LEU A 68 9.10 8.47 -5.87
N ARG A 69 9.36 7.21 -6.19
CA ARG A 69 10.34 6.79 -7.22
C ARG A 69 9.81 6.99 -8.64
N PHE A 70 8.55 6.65 -8.87
CA PHE A 70 7.95 6.62 -10.21
C PHE A 70 6.98 7.77 -10.47
N PHE A 71 6.93 8.78 -9.60
CA PHE A 71 5.99 9.91 -9.74
C PHE A 71 6.01 10.56 -11.12
N GLY A 72 7.20 10.78 -11.70
CA GLY A 72 7.38 11.39 -13.01
C GLY A 72 7.04 10.47 -14.19
N LYS A 73 7.02 9.15 -13.98
CA LYS A 73 6.82 8.16 -15.05
C LYS A 73 5.35 7.82 -15.28
N ILE A 74 4.48 8.08 -14.31
CA ILE A 74 3.05 7.78 -14.43
C ILE A 74 2.35 8.93 -15.15
N PRO A 75 1.64 8.68 -16.26
CA PRO A 75 1.03 9.70 -17.11
C PRO A 75 -0.27 10.27 -16.49
N SER A 76 -0.21 10.83 -15.32
CA SER A 76 -1.33 11.50 -14.64
C SER A 76 -0.83 12.75 -13.94
N LYS A 77 -1.63 13.82 -13.91
CA LYS A 77 -1.32 15.04 -13.15
C LYS A 77 -1.78 14.93 -11.68
N ASN A 78 -2.72 14.02 -11.38
CA ASN A 78 -3.31 13.88 -10.06
C ASN A 78 -2.54 12.86 -9.21
N PRO A 79 -1.95 13.26 -8.07
CA PRO A 79 -1.23 12.35 -7.18
C PRO A 79 -2.08 11.19 -6.64
N ILE A 80 -3.38 11.42 -6.45
CA ILE A 80 -4.30 10.38 -5.97
C ILE A 80 -4.45 9.29 -7.03
N LEU A 81 -4.63 9.65 -8.31
CA LEU A 81 -4.70 8.67 -9.40
C LEU A 81 -3.39 7.89 -9.54
N LYS A 82 -2.23 8.56 -9.41
CA LYS A 82 -0.93 7.88 -9.43
C LYS A 82 -0.79 6.85 -8.32
N SER A 83 -1.15 7.24 -7.10
CA SER A 83 -1.09 6.35 -5.94
C SER A 83 -2.08 5.20 -6.06
N LEU A 84 -3.27 5.47 -6.59
CA LEU A 84 -4.29 4.44 -6.83
C LEU A 84 -3.82 3.40 -7.86
N THR A 85 -3.24 3.84 -8.97
CA THR A 85 -2.65 2.93 -9.97
C THR A 85 -1.57 2.06 -9.36
N LEU A 86 -0.67 2.65 -8.55
CA LEU A 86 0.39 1.88 -7.88
C LEU A 86 -0.15 0.90 -6.86
N SER A 87 -1.19 1.27 -6.10
CA SER A 87 -1.82 0.36 -5.14
C SER A 87 -2.57 -0.79 -5.83
N LEU A 88 -3.16 -0.56 -7.01
CA LEU A 88 -3.75 -1.64 -7.82
C LEU A 88 -2.69 -2.59 -8.38
N ILE A 89 -1.55 -2.07 -8.83
CA ILE A 89 -0.41 -2.91 -9.23
C ILE A 89 0.08 -3.74 -8.05
N ALA A 90 0.20 -3.13 -6.86
CA ALA A 90 0.59 -3.84 -5.65
C ALA A 90 -0.45 -4.89 -5.24
N LEU A 91 -1.75 -4.65 -5.45
CA LEU A 91 -2.82 -5.62 -5.26
C LEU A 91 -2.61 -6.84 -6.18
N ILE A 92 -2.40 -6.62 -7.48
CA ILE A 92 -2.20 -7.72 -8.44
C ILE A 92 -1.00 -8.58 -8.03
N ILE A 93 0.14 -7.94 -7.73
CA ILE A 93 1.34 -8.65 -7.29
C ILE A 93 1.10 -9.39 -5.97
N GLY A 94 0.48 -8.74 -4.99
CA GLY A 94 0.16 -9.35 -3.70
C GLY A 94 -0.82 -10.52 -3.82
N THR A 95 -1.81 -10.41 -4.69
CA THR A 95 -2.76 -11.50 -4.97
C THR A 95 -2.06 -12.71 -5.57
N ILE A 96 -1.19 -12.51 -6.56
CA ILE A 96 -0.44 -13.60 -7.19
C ILE A 96 0.52 -14.25 -6.18
N LEU A 97 1.21 -13.47 -5.36
CA LEU A 97 2.24 -13.99 -4.47
C LEU A 97 1.69 -14.59 -3.17
N LEU A 98 0.57 -14.10 -2.65
CA LEU A 98 0.06 -14.46 -1.33
C LEU A 98 -1.25 -15.25 -1.40
N GLU A 99 -2.23 -14.80 -2.19
CA GLU A 99 -3.54 -15.44 -2.26
C GLU A 99 -3.53 -16.71 -3.12
N ALA A 100 -2.80 -16.72 -4.24
CA ALA A 100 -2.74 -17.89 -5.09
C ALA A 100 -2.14 -19.10 -4.36
N PRO A 101 -0.93 -19.05 -3.76
CA PRO A 101 -0.38 -20.19 -3.02
C PRO A 101 -1.27 -20.61 -1.85
N ALA A 102 -1.85 -19.64 -1.14
CA ALA A 102 -2.75 -19.92 -0.04
C ALA A 102 -4.03 -20.64 -0.47
N SER A 103 -4.49 -20.47 -1.69
CA SER A 103 -5.71 -21.06 -2.22
C SER A 103 -5.51 -22.48 -2.76
N PHE A 104 -4.35 -22.80 -3.34
CA PHE A 104 -4.06 -24.11 -3.94
C PHE A 104 -4.16 -25.31 -2.99
N GLY A 105 -4.12 -25.10 -1.68
CA GLY A 105 -4.28 -26.16 -0.68
C GLY A 105 -5.72 -26.49 -0.30
N THR A 106 -6.72 -25.91 -0.96
CA THR A 106 -8.15 -26.10 -0.64
C THR A 106 -8.90 -26.76 -1.77
N SER A 107 -9.99 -27.50 -1.45
CA SER A 107 -10.88 -28.13 -2.44
C SER A 107 -11.50 -27.11 -3.40
N ASP A 108 -11.76 -25.89 -2.94
CA ASP A 108 -12.41 -24.82 -3.68
C ASP A 108 -11.43 -23.66 -3.96
N ALA A 109 -10.24 -24.00 -4.46
CA ALA A 109 -9.14 -23.08 -4.66
C ALA A 109 -9.53 -21.79 -5.42
N LEU A 110 -10.31 -21.94 -6.50
CA LEU A 110 -10.75 -20.79 -7.31
C LEU A 110 -11.69 -19.86 -6.52
N TYR A 111 -12.63 -20.44 -5.77
CA TYR A 111 -13.54 -19.65 -4.94
C TYR A 111 -12.78 -18.83 -3.90
N TYR A 112 -11.88 -19.46 -3.14
CA TYR A 112 -11.10 -18.78 -2.12
C TYR A 112 -10.14 -17.72 -2.69
N PHE A 113 -9.56 -17.98 -3.85
CA PHE A 113 -8.73 -17.03 -4.55
C PHE A 113 -9.49 -15.78 -4.99
N LEU A 114 -10.65 -15.96 -5.65
CA LEU A 114 -11.48 -14.85 -6.11
C LEU A 114 -12.06 -14.05 -4.94
N PHE A 115 -12.53 -14.74 -3.92
CA PHE A 115 -13.13 -14.13 -2.75
C PHE A 115 -12.08 -13.35 -1.93
N GLY A 116 -10.90 -13.93 -1.70
CA GLY A 116 -9.79 -13.26 -1.03
C GLY A 116 -9.33 -12.02 -1.81
N THR A 117 -9.23 -12.13 -3.13
CA THR A 117 -8.91 -10.98 -3.99
C THR A 117 -9.97 -9.88 -3.87
N MET A 118 -11.25 -10.24 -3.92
CA MET A 118 -12.36 -9.28 -3.78
C MET A 118 -12.31 -8.53 -2.44
N LEU A 119 -12.00 -9.23 -1.35
CA LEU A 119 -11.85 -8.59 -0.03
C LEU A 119 -10.61 -7.69 0.06
N ASN A 120 -9.59 -7.93 -0.75
CA ASN A 120 -8.37 -7.11 -0.76
C ASN A 120 -8.52 -5.83 -1.61
N VAL A 121 -9.39 -5.82 -2.62
CA VAL A 121 -9.62 -4.64 -3.47
C VAL A 121 -9.89 -3.38 -2.65
N PRO A 122 -10.89 -3.30 -1.74
CA PRO A 122 -11.16 -2.09 -0.98
C PRO A 122 -10.00 -1.69 -0.07
N ARG A 123 -9.23 -2.63 0.47
CA ARG A 123 -8.03 -2.34 1.29
C ARG A 123 -6.99 -1.55 0.49
N PHE A 124 -6.64 -2.06 -0.70
CA PHE A 124 -5.65 -1.41 -1.55
C PHE A 124 -6.15 -0.10 -2.15
N LEU A 125 -7.42 0.01 -2.51
CA LEU A 125 -8.02 1.26 -2.96
C LEU A 125 -7.92 2.33 -1.88
N PHE A 126 -8.25 2.01 -0.64
CA PHE A 126 -8.19 2.95 0.46
C PHE A 126 -6.76 3.39 0.77
N VAL A 127 -5.80 2.47 0.73
CA VAL A 127 -4.36 2.80 0.83
C VAL A 127 -3.95 3.77 -0.26
N GLY A 128 -4.33 3.51 -1.52
CA GLY A 128 -4.01 4.38 -2.65
C GLY A 128 -4.58 5.80 -2.48
N VAL A 129 -5.83 5.92 -2.05
CA VAL A 129 -6.47 7.22 -1.80
C VAL A 129 -5.76 7.97 -0.67
N VAL A 130 -5.51 7.31 0.47
CA VAL A 130 -4.88 7.95 1.64
C VAL A 130 -3.45 8.40 1.32
N ILE A 131 -2.64 7.55 0.72
CA ILE A 131 -1.26 7.91 0.33
C ILE A 131 -1.26 9.05 -0.69
N GLY A 132 -2.12 9.00 -1.71
CA GLY A 132 -2.23 10.06 -2.71
C GLY A 132 -2.68 11.40 -2.13
N TYR A 133 -3.64 11.37 -1.21
CA TYR A 133 -4.09 12.55 -0.48
C TYR A 133 -2.99 13.15 0.41
N LEU A 134 -2.33 12.31 1.20
CA LEU A 134 -1.21 12.74 2.05
C LEU A 134 -0.06 13.29 1.21
N TYR A 135 0.26 12.65 0.08
CA TYR A 135 1.26 13.14 -0.84
C TYR A 135 0.90 14.55 -1.36
N LYS A 136 -0.34 14.73 -1.84
CA LYS A 136 -0.82 16.03 -2.30
C LYS A 136 -0.69 17.11 -1.22
N ARG A 137 -0.97 16.77 0.03
CA ARG A 137 -0.89 17.71 1.16
C ARG A 137 0.54 18.03 1.58
N LEU A 138 1.42 17.02 1.65
CA LEU A 138 2.79 17.15 2.14
C LEU A 138 3.76 17.75 1.12
N TYR A 139 3.47 17.54 -0.17
CA TYR A 139 4.32 17.99 -1.28
C TYR A 139 3.67 19.13 -2.11
N LYS A 140 2.65 19.79 -1.56
CA LYS A 140 2.03 20.97 -2.18
C LYS A 140 3.08 22.07 -2.31
N GLY A 141 3.39 22.50 -3.55
CA GLY A 141 4.40 23.52 -3.85
C GLY A 141 5.83 23.02 -4.05
N VAL A 142 6.10 21.72 -3.92
CA VAL A 142 7.41 21.15 -4.24
C VAL A 142 7.36 20.55 -5.65
N ASN A 143 8.27 21.01 -6.52
CA ASN A 143 8.36 20.46 -7.88
C ASN A 143 8.81 18.99 -7.82
N PRO A 144 8.03 18.03 -8.34
CA PRO A 144 8.37 16.60 -8.28
C PRO A 144 9.69 16.25 -8.98
N ALA A 145 10.14 17.05 -9.95
CA ALA A 145 11.45 16.89 -10.59
C ALA A 145 12.62 17.13 -9.62
N VAL A 146 12.45 18.01 -8.64
CA VAL A 146 13.46 18.29 -7.61
C VAL A 146 13.62 17.10 -6.66
N ILE A 147 12.51 16.44 -6.31
CA ILE A 147 12.53 15.26 -5.43
C ILE A 147 13.24 14.09 -6.11
N ALA A 148 12.97 13.87 -7.39
CA ALA A 148 13.59 12.80 -8.17
C ALA A 148 15.10 13.01 -8.34
N SER A 149 15.55 14.26 -8.61
CA SER A 149 16.96 14.60 -8.76
C SER A 149 17.73 14.48 -7.44
N GLU A 150 17.12 14.86 -6.33
CA GLU A 150 17.74 14.82 -5.00
C GLU A 150 17.86 13.37 -4.49
N SER A 151 16.89 12.51 -4.80
CA SER A 151 16.98 11.06 -4.52
C SER A 151 18.12 10.41 -5.33
N ALA A 152 18.25 10.72 -6.61
CA ALA A 152 19.33 10.20 -7.45
C ALA A 152 20.71 10.68 -6.99
N ARG A 153 20.83 11.94 -6.53
CA ARG A 153 22.07 12.51 -6.03
C ARG A 153 22.51 11.88 -4.70
N THR A 154 21.57 11.53 -3.85
CA THR A 154 21.83 10.86 -2.57
C THR A 154 22.36 9.44 -2.78
N GLU A 155 21.86 8.72 -3.78
CA GLU A 155 22.36 7.38 -4.15
C GLU A 155 23.78 7.45 -4.72
N LEU A 156 24.07 8.42 -5.58
CA LEU A 156 25.42 8.62 -6.14
C LEU A 156 26.47 8.95 -5.08
N ASN A 157 26.10 9.69 -4.04
CA ASN A 157 27.01 10.04 -2.94
C ASN A 157 27.28 8.90 -1.94
N LYS A 158 26.49 7.82 -1.98
CA LYS A 158 26.74 6.62 -1.16
C LYS A 158 27.71 5.63 -1.82
N ILE A 159 27.98 5.81 -3.09
CA ILE A 159 28.84 4.90 -3.90
C ILE A 159 30.30 5.45 -3.97
N LYS A 160 30.51 6.70 -3.55
CA LYS A 160 31.83 7.29 -3.37
C LYS A 160 32.29 7.20 -1.91
#